data_f394959fc9310c2ce2bdae2b3d0a6815
#
_entry.id   f394959fc9310c2ce2bdae2b3d0a6815
#
_cell.length_a   1.000
_cell.length_b   1.000
_cell.length_c   1.000
_cell.angle_alpha   90.00
_cell.angle_beta   90.00
_cell.angle_gamma   90.00
#
_symmetry.space_group_name_H-M   'P 1'
#
loop_
_entity.id
_entity.type
_entity.pdbx_description
1 polymer ?
#
loop_
_entity_poly.entity_id
_entity_poly.type
_entity_poly.pdbx_seq_one_letter_code
_entity_poly.pdbx_strand_id
1 'polypeptide(L)'
;MNGKKVKYIIAAVIALLVAYIIYDSSSQPTVNDLKGNFKEVALYRNPNNTGPILRIYAVTVQGEPWEDMQKYGDLMPYTKYGNTKVFFFQEGKPAPASLVLEEPNFDAQFQQNCIAKYEKDANGQVSLTKNSFNH
;
A
#
# COMPACT_ATOMS: atom_id res chain seq x y z
N MET A 1 -7.06 18.79 -48.42
CA MET A 1 -8.03 18.66 -47.31
C MET A 1 -8.36 20.06 -46.79
N ASN A 2 -9.63 20.36 -46.58
CA ASN A 2 -9.98 21.70 -46.13
C ASN A 2 -9.67 21.79 -44.61
N GLY A 3 -9.39 23.01 -44.11
CA GLY A 3 -8.98 23.24 -42.74
C GLY A 3 -9.99 22.83 -41.67
N LYS A 4 -11.27 22.78 -42.02
CA LYS A 4 -12.34 22.36 -41.10
C LYS A 4 -12.24 20.87 -40.81
N LYS A 5 -11.96 20.03 -41.81
CA LYS A 5 -11.81 18.60 -41.61
C LYS A 5 -10.60 18.27 -40.74
N VAL A 6 -9.49 19.01 -40.91
CA VAL A 6 -8.30 18.85 -40.11
C VAL A 6 -8.59 19.13 -38.62
N LYS A 7 -9.33 20.22 -38.36
CA LYS A 7 -9.71 20.57 -36.99
C LYS A 7 -10.56 19.50 -36.33
N TYR A 8 -11.53 18.92 -37.04
CA TYR A 8 -12.36 17.84 -36.50
C TYR A 8 -11.56 16.56 -36.25
N ILE A 9 -10.62 16.22 -37.11
CA ILE A 9 -9.77 15.05 -36.92
C ILE A 9 -8.91 15.23 -35.69
N ILE A 10 -8.30 16.38 -35.48
CA ILE A 10 -7.47 16.66 -34.30
C ILE A 10 -8.31 16.59 -33.04
N ALA A 11 -9.51 17.21 -33.05
CA ALA A 11 -10.41 17.15 -31.90
C ALA A 11 -10.80 15.71 -31.54
N ALA A 12 -11.08 14.87 -32.53
CA ALA A 12 -11.43 13.48 -32.34
C ALA A 12 -10.27 12.69 -31.70
N VAL A 13 -9.04 12.90 -32.19
CA VAL A 13 -7.85 12.25 -31.64
C VAL A 13 -7.62 12.64 -30.19
N ILE A 14 -7.74 13.92 -29.87
CA ILE A 14 -7.58 14.41 -28.50
C ILE A 14 -8.65 13.79 -27.57
N ALA A 15 -9.90 13.73 -28.02
CA ALA A 15 -10.99 13.16 -27.25
C ALA A 15 -10.74 11.68 -26.95
N LEU A 16 -10.23 10.91 -27.92
CA LEU A 16 -9.89 9.50 -27.74
C LEU A 16 -8.76 9.31 -26.74
N LEU A 17 -7.73 10.16 -26.80
CA LEU A 17 -6.61 10.11 -25.85
C LEU A 17 -7.06 10.41 -24.43
N VAL A 18 -7.89 11.44 -24.24
CA VAL A 18 -8.43 11.78 -22.92
C VAL A 18 -9.28 10.64 -22.38
N ALA A 19 -10.15 10.07 -23.20
CA ALA A 19 -10.99 8.93 -22.79
C ALA A 19 -10.14 7.73 -22.39
N TYR A 20 -9.07 7.45 -23.13
CA TYR A 20 -8.15 6.35 -22.79
C TYR A 20 -7.48 6.58 -21.43
N ILE A 21 -6.98 7.80 -21.19
CA ILE A 21 -6.32 8.14 -19.93
C ILE A 21 -7.28 7.98 -18.76
N ILE A 22 -8.52 8.47 -18.90
CA ILE A 22 -9.54 8.35 -17.85
C ILE A 22 -9.84 6.87 -17.57
N TYR A 23 -10.04 6.07 -18.62
CA TYR A 23 -10.31 4.64 -18.49
C TYR A 23 -9.16 3.93 -17.77
N ASP A 24 -7.92 4.16 -18.19
CA ASP A 24 -6.75 3.54 -17.60
C ASP A 24 -6.61 3.91 -16.12
N SER A 25 -6.76 5.19 -15.78
CA SER A 25 -6.69 5.66 -14.40
C SER A 25 -7.78 5.03 -13.52
N SER A 26 -9.01 4.91 -14.03
CA SER A 26 -10.12 4.36 -13.26
C SER A 26 -10.08 2.84 -13.15
N SER A 27 -9.35 2.17 -14.03
CA SER A 27 -9.23 0.70 -14.01
C SER A 27 -8.10 0.21 -13.12
N GLN A 28 -7.23 1.09 -12.63
CA GLN A 28 -6.15 0.68 -11.74
C GLN A 28 -6.69 0.25 -10.38
N PRO A 29 -6.19 -0.86 -9.80
CA PRO A 29 -6.66 -1.30 -8.51
C PRO A 29 -6.29 -0.31 -7.41
N THR A 30 -7.20 -0.12 -6.46
CA THR A 30 -6.98 0.72 -5.28
C THR A 30 -7.22 -0.13 -4.03
N VAL A 31 -6.87 0.43 -2.86
CA VAL A 31 -7.11 -0.23 -1.58
C VAL A 31 -8.58 -0.63 -1.42
N ASN A 32 -9.50 0.17 -1.94
CA ASN A 32 -10.93 -0.10 -1.82
C ASN A 32 -11.39 -1.29 -2.66
N ASP A 33 -10.60 -1.72 -3.65
CA ASP A 33 -10.92 -2.87 -4.50
C ASP A 33 -10.50 -4.19 -3.87
N LEU A 34 -9.78 -4.16 -2.75
CA LEU A 34 -9.26 -5.34 -2.09
C LEU A 34 -10.28 -5.91 -1.11
N LYS A 35 -10.26 -7.24 -0.99
CA LYS A 35 -11.08 -7.95 0.01
C LYS A 35 -10.39 -7.87 1.36
N GLY A 36 -11.16 -7.77 2.44
CA GLY A 36 -10.61 -7.74 3.80
C GLY A 36 -10.87 -6.46 4.55
N ASN A 37 -11.50 -5.46 3.92
CA ASN A 37 -11.86 -4.20 4.56
C ASN A 37 -10.67 -3.59 5.31
N PHE A 38 -9.57 -3.40 4.61
CA PHE A 38 -8.33 -2.89 5.19
C PHE A 38 -8.51 -1.48 5.75
N LYS A 39 -7.99 -1.26 6.96
CA LYS A 39 -8.06 0.04 7.61
C LYS A 39 -6.72 0.34 8.27
N GLU A 40 -6.07 1.42 7.84
CA GLU A 40 -4.84 1.89 8.47
C GLU A 40 -5.15 2.49 9.83
N VAL A 41 -4.48 2.01 10.87
CA VAL A 41 -4.68 2.47 12.25
C VAL A 41 -3.46 3.18 12.82
N ALA A 42 -2.28 3.00 12.22
CA ALA A 42 -1.07 3.70 12.65
C ALA A 42 -0.09 3.78 11.48
N LEU A 43 0.75 4.81 11.51
CA LEU A 43 1.78 5.07 10.50
C LEU A 43 2.99 5.68 11.18
N TYR A 44 4.18 5.19 10.82
CA TYR A 44 5.45 5.81 11.15
C TYR A 44 6.23 6.09 9.87
N ARG A 45 6.86 7.25 9.80
CA ARG A 45 7.82 7.59 8.77
C ARG A 45 8.95 8.36 9.43
N ASN A 46 10.21 8.00 9.10
CA ASN A 46 11.35 8.69 9.67
C ASN A 46 11.40 10.16 9.21
N PRO A 47 12.03 11.06 10.01
CA PRO A 47 12.14 12.47 9.63
C PRO A 47 12.86 12.66 8.29
N ASN A 48 12.54 13.76 7.59
CA ASN A 48 13.22 14.13 6.36
C ASN A 48 14.72 14.31 6.60
N ASN A 49 15.53 13.97 5.60
CA ASN A 49 16.99 14.14 5.60
C ASN A 49 17.72 13.28 6.63
N THR A 50 17.12 12.17 7.07
CA THR A 50 17.77 11.23 8.00
C THR A 50 18.23 9.95 7.30
N GLY A 51 18.37 9.98 5.97
CA GLY A 51 18.77 8.83 5.17
C GLY A 51 17.62 8.25 4.37
N PRO A 52 17.66 6.94 4.01
CA PRO A 52 16.59 6.31 3.27
C PRO A 52 15.24 6.44 3.97
N ILE A 53 14.17 6.55 3.19
CA ILE A 53 12.83 6.74 3.75
C ILE A 53 12.31 5.39 4.26
N LEU A 54 12.00 5.35 5.55
CA LEU A 54 11.45 4.18 6.22
C LEU A 54 9.99 4.45 6.55
N ARG A 55 9.11 3.56 6.10
CA ARG A 55 7.67 3.65 6.35
C ARG A 55 7.18 2.37 7.02
N ILE A 56 6.39 2.53 8.07
CA ILE A 56 5.82 1.41 8.82
C ILE A 56 4.34 1.68 8.99
N TYR A 57 3.50 0.72 8.61
CA TYR A 57 2.05 0.82 8.70
C TYR A 57 1.49 -0.26 9.59
N ALA A 58 0.48 0.07 10.38
CA ALA A 58 -0.33 -0.91 11.09
C ALA A 58 -1.74 -0.86 10.51
N VAL A 59 -2.25 -1.99 10.06
CA VAL A 59 -3.49 -2.10 9.31
C VAL A 59 -4.33 -3.23 9.88
N THR A 60 -5.62 -2.97 10.11
CA THR A 60 -6.55 -4.04 10.48
C THR A 60 -7.16 -4.66 9.22
N VAL A 61 -7.48 -5.95 9.29
CA VAL A 61 -8.02 -6.70 8.16
C VAL A 61 -9.03 -7.71 8.66
N GLN A 62 -10.08 -7.92 7.87
CA GLN A 62 -11.09 -8.95 8.14
C GLN A 62 -10.67 -10.27 7.49
N GLY A 63 -10.67 -11.36 8.27
CA GLY A 63 -10.28 -12.66 7.76
C GLY A 63 -8.79 -12.74 7.46
N GLU A 64 -8.43 -13.58 6.51
CA GLU A 64 -7.03 -13.82 6.13
C GLU A 64 -6.88 -13.83 4.60
N PRO A 65 -7.20 -12.71 3.91
CA PRO A 65 -7.08 -12.65 2.45
C PRO A 65 -5.62 -12.41 2.04
N TRP A 66 -4.80 -13.46 2.07
CA TRP A 66 -3.35 -13.37 1.90
C TRP A 66 -2.93 -12.68 0.61
N GLU A 67 -3.60 -12.99 -0.51
CA GLU A 67 -3.29 -12.34 -1.78
C GLU A 67 -3.57 -10.85 -1.74
N ASP A 68 -4.71 -10.46 -1.16
CA ASP A 68 -5.09 -9.05 -1.07
C ASP A 68 -4.23 -8.31 -0.06
N MET A 69 -3.75 -8.99 0.99
CA MET A 69 -2.79 -8.41 1.93
C MET A 69 -1.48 -8.05 1.22
N GLN A 70 -0.98 -8.93 0.36
CA GLN A 70 0.21 -8.63 -0.42
C GLN A 70 -0.05 -7.47 -1.38
N LYS A 71 -1.19 -7.45 -2.04
CA LYS A 71 -1.58 -6.35 -2.92
C LYS A 71 -1.67 -5.03 -2.16
N TYR A 72 -2.21 -5.07 -0.94
CA TYR A 72 -2.26 -3.87 -0.09
C TYR A 72 -0.87 -3.30 0.13
N GLY A 73 0.08 -4.15 0.52
CA GLY A 73 1.46 -3.72 0.71
C GLY A 73 2.07 -3.16 -0.57
N ASP A 74 1.80 -3.79 -1.72
CA ASP A 74 2.31 -3.34 -3.01
C ASP A 74 1.75 -1.96 -3.40
N LEU A 75 0.58 -1.59 -2.89
CA LEU A 75 -0.02 -0.28 -3.14
C LEU A 75 0.51 0.81 -2.21
N MET A 76 1.23 0.45 -1.15
CA MET A 76 1.77 1.43 -0.22
C MET A 76 2.96 2.17 -0.83
N PRO A 77 3.15 3.45 -0.44
CA PRO A 77 4.29 4.21 -0.93
C PRO A 77 5.62 3.53 -0.63
N TYR A 78 6.52 3.58 -1.60
CA TYR A 78 7.88 3.05 -1.47
C TYR A 78 8.85 4.00 -2.15
N THR A 79 9.97 4.25 -1.51
CA THR A 79 11.03 5.09 -2.06
C THR A 79 12.27 4.23 -2.29
N LYS A 80 12.91 4.40 -3.44
CA LYS A 80 14.12 3.66 -3.80
C LYS A 80 15.14 3.73 -2.65
N TYR A 81 15.72 2.57 -2.31
CA TYR A 81 16.64 2.37 -1.20
C TYR A 81 16.03 2.53 0.19
N GLY A 82 14.72 2.79 0.26
CA GLY A 82 13.99 2.84 1.52
C GLY A 82 13.46 1.47 1.93
N ASN A 83 12.54 1.49 2.90
CA ASN A 83 11.91 0.25 3.39
C ASN A 83 10.46 0.56 3.71
N THR A 84 9.55 -0.32 3.29
CA THR A 84 8.13 -0.21 3.61
C THR A 84 7.70 -1.50 4.30
N LYS A 85 7.19 -1.38 5.53
CA LYS A 85 6.65 -2.50 6.30
C LYS A 85 5.17 -2.27 6.55
N VAL A 86 4.37 -3.32 6.43
CA VAL A 86 2.95 -3.28 6.79
C VAL A 86 2.67 -4.43 7.74
N PHE A 87 2.22 -4.11 8.94
CA PHE A 87 1.81 -5.12 9.91
C PHE A 87 0.29 -5.23 9.85
N PHE A 88 -0.21 -6.45 9.64
CA PHE A 88 -1.65 -6.72 9.55
C PHE A 88 -2.16 -7.29 10.87
N PHE A 89 -3.22 -6.70 11.38
CA PHE A 89 -3.84 -7.10 12.64
C PHE A 89 -5.28 -7.53 12.39
N GLN A 90 -5.73 -8.53 13.15
CA GLN A 90 -7.11 -9.02 13.03
C GLN A 90 -8.09 -7.94 13.47
N GLU A 91 -9.08 -7.63 12.61
CA GLU A 91 -10.14 -6.68 12.95
C GLU A 91 -10.92 -7.17 14.17
N GLY A 92 -11.31 -6.22 15.02
CA GLY A 92 -12.04 -6.52 16.25
C GLY A 92 -11.17 -6.84 17.45
N LYS A 93 -9.86 -6.94 17.25
CA LYS A 93 -8.89 -7.14 18.33
C LYS A 93 -8.03 -5.89 18.51
N PRO A 94 -7.45 -5.67 19.70
CA PRO A 94 -6.59 -4.50 19.89
C PRO A 94 -5.42 -4.47 18.90
N ALA A 95 -5.18 -3.29 18.34
CA ALA A 95 -4.09 -3.01 17.43
C ALA A 95 -3.34 -1.75 17.89
N PRO A 96 -2.03 -1.62 17.55
CA PRO A 96 -1.27 -0.47 18.02
C PRO A 96 -1.79 0.84 17.42
N ALA A 97 -1.83 1.88 18.24
CA ALA A 97 -2.17 3.23 17.80
C ALA A 97 -0.93 4.04 17.42
N SER A 98 0.26 3.52 17.71
CA SER A 98 1.52 4.17 17.38
C SER A 98 2.57 3.14 17.03
N LEU A 99 3.52 3.56 16.19
CA LEU A 99 4.63 2.73 15.73
C LEU A 99 5.95 3.46 15.99
N VAL A 100 7.02 2.69 16.17
CA VAL A 100 8.36 3.23 16.39
C VAL A 100 9.35 2.57 15.45
N LEU A 101 10.49 3.20 15.23
CA LEU A 101 11.53 2.68 14.33
C LEU A 101 12.20 1.41 14.87
N GLU A 102 12.42 1.35 16.19
CA GLU A 102 13.06 0.18 16.80
C GLU A 102 12.14 -1.04 16.75
N GLU A 103 12.71 -2.18 16.37
CA GLU A 103 11.95 -3.43 16.38
C GLU A 103 11.65 -3.87 17.82
N PRO A 104 10.44 -4.39 18.04
CA PRO A 104 9.46 -4.88 17.08
C PRO A 104 8.53 -3.83 16.46
N ASN A 105 8.79 -2.58 16.57
CA ASN A 105 8.09 -1.45 15.95
C ASN A 105 6.79 -1.06 16.65
N PHE A 106 6.26 -1.88 17.53
CA PHE A 106 5.06 -1.59 18.32
C PHE A 106 5.10 -2.38 19.64
N ASP A 107 4.22 -2.02 20.56
CA ASP A 107 4.17 -2.64 21.88
C ASP A 107 3.93 -4.14 21.77
N ALA A 108 4.69 -4.92 22.54
CA ALA A 108 4.63 -6.38 22.51
C ALA A 108 3.25 -6.96 22.79
N GLN A 109 2.39 -6.22 23.51
CA GLN A 109 1.03 -6.68 23.80
C GLN A 109 0.19 -6.91 22.53
N PHE A 110 0.56 -6.28 21.41
CA PHE A 110 -0.17 -6.41 20.15
C PHE A 110 0.37 -7.52 19.25
N GLN A 111 1.50 -8.14 19.59
CA GLN A 111 2.12 -9.16 18.74
C GLN A 111 1.19 -10.35 18.50
N GLN A 112 0.44 -10.76 19.51
CA GLN A 112 -0.49 -11.88 19.39
C GLN A 112 -1.62 -11.62 18.39
N ASN A 113 -1.92 -10.37 18.09
CA ASN A 113 -2.97 -9.99 17.15
C ASN A 113 -2.44 -9.73 15.75
N CYS A 114 -1.12 -9.73 15.57
CA CYS A 114 -0.48 -9.52 14.27
C CYS A 114 -0.49 -10.83 13.47
N ILE A 115 -1.22 -10.85 12.37
CA ILE A 115 -1.38 -12.06 11.57
C ILE A 115 -0.37 -12.16 10.44
N ALA A 116 0.23 -11.04 10.03
CA ALA A 116 1.22 -11.05 8.97
C ALA A 116 2.04 -9.77 8.94
N LYS A 117 3.21 -9.85 8.32
CA LYS A 117 4.06 -8.68 8.03
C LYS A 117 4.42 -8.70 6.55
N TYR A 118 4.14 -7.59 5.87
CA TYR A 118 4.62 -7.31 4.53
C TYR A 118 5.86 -6.43 4.64
N GLU A 119 6.87 -6.71 3.84
CA GLU A 119 8.06 -5.86 3.78
C GLU A 119 8.58 -5.76 2.36
N LYS A 120 8.84 -4.53 1.91
CA LYS A 120 9.58 -4.26 0.69
C LYS A 120 10.89 -3.59 1.11
N ASP A 121 12.00 -4.32 0.91
CA ASP A 121 13.30 -3.90 1.45
C ASP A 121 14.02 -2.90 0.54
N ALA A 122 15.24 -2.50 0.93
CA ALA A 122 16.01 -1.50 0.22
C ALA A 122 16.39 -1.94 -1.21
N ASN A 123 16.36 -3.24 -1.49
CA ASN A 123 16.62 -3.78 -2.81
C ASN A 123 15.35 -3.96 -3.65
N GLY A 124 14.19 -3.56 -3.11
CA GLY A 124 12.93 -3.72 -3.77
C GLY A 124 12.33 -5.12 -3.69
N GLN A 125 12.92 -6.00 -2.87
CA GLN A 125 12.41 -7.34 -2.69
C GLN A 125 11.24 -7.36 -1.71
N VAL A 126 10.18 -8.07 -2.09
CA VAL A 126 8.94 -8.16 -1.34
C VAL A 126 8.85 -9.48 -0.62
N SER A 127 8.45 -9.45 0.64
CA SER A 127 8.16 -10.66 1.42
C SER A 127 6.86 -10.46 2.21
N LEU A 128 6.07 -11.52 2.33
CA LEU A 128 4.90 -11.56 3.20
C LEU A 128 5.07 -12.74 4.14
N THR A 129 5.26 -12.44 5.43
CA THR A 129 5.48 -13.45 6.46
C THR A 129 4.21 -13.61 7.29
N LYS A 130 3.60 -14.79 7.23
CA LYS A 130 2.42 -15.10 8.01
C LYS A 130 2.80 -15.44 9.44
N ASN A 131 2.01 -14.97 10.41
CA ASN A 131 2.22 -15.24 11.83
C ASN A 131 3.65 -14.90 12.29
N SER A 132 4.11 -13.69 11.91
CA SER A 132 5.51 -13.28 12.10
C SER A 132 5.94 -13.24 13.56
N PHE A 133 5.01 -13.16 14.51
CA PHE A 133 5.29 -13.18 15.96
C PHE A 133 4.74 -14.44 16.62
N ASN A 134 4.31 -15.40 15.84
CA ASN A 134 3.82 -16.66 16.39
C ASN A 134 5.00 -17.57 16.72
N HIS A 135 4.98 -18.14 17.88
CA HIS A 135 6.08 -18.91 18.45
C HIS A 135 5.76 -20.39 18.54
#